data_5c69ee5e7289b84293939e52992b621f
#
_entry.id   5c69ee5e7289b84293939e52992b621f
#
_cell.length_a   1.000
_cell.length_b   1.000
_cell.length_c   1.000
_cell.angle_alpha   90.00
_cell.angle_beta   90.00
_cell.angle_gamma   90.00
#
_symmetry.space_group_name_H-M   'P 1'
#
loop_
_entity.id
_entity.type
_entity.pdbx_description
1 polymer ?
#
loop_
_entity_poly.entity_id
_entity_poly.type
_entity_poly.pdbx_seq_one_letter_code
_entity_poly.pdbx_strand_id
1 'polypeptide(L)'
;MITYNHEAYIAQAIESVLSQKTNFGFKLVIGDDCSQDKTRIIIKKYKQKHPEKIRLVLNNTNKGIMGNWLRTISFCQGQYIAALDGDDYWSNKNKLQIQADFLDKHPNFSLCFHPAEAFYQDQPGRTYIIPSKTNDFSYLNLLKNNFIATCTVMYRNGLINQIPDQFLSLKVNDWPYHILYASQGEIGFVNQIMSRYRIHKQSYLSFHSIIDNYINNIDIYNVVDTYLKYRYHSIIKPLIAKQYCMITQEYLKKHQYLSAKKNLKQAYQFLGPIKALTNKDWLKLFIKSNLKHSLV
;
A
#
# COMPACT_ATOMS: atom_id res chain seq x y z
N MET A 1 -9.77 2.09 -9.75
CA MET A 1 -8.83 3.25 -9.71
C MET A 1 -9.30 4.21 -8.63
N ILE A 2 -8.42 4.70 -7.77
CA ILE A 2 -8.72 5.80 -6.84
C ILE A 2 -7.91 7.03 -7.21
N THR A 3 -8.44 8.22 -6.91
CA THR A 3 -7.77 9.48 -7.25
C THR A 3 -8.13 10.59 -6.27
N TYR A 4 -7.16 11.49 -6.04
CA TYR A 4 -7.34 12.73 -5.31
C TYR A 4 -6.28 13.74 -5.75
N ASN A 5 -6.72 14.84 -6.41
CA ASN A 5 -5.85 15.90 -6.95
C ASN A 5 -4.74 15.38 -7.89
N HIS A 6 -5.12 14.58 -8.88
CA HIS A 6 -4.23 14.01 -9.88
C HIS A 6 -4.43 14.59 -11.29
N GLU A 7 -4.80 15.88 -11.42
CA GLU A 7 -5.09 16.50 -12.73
C GLU A 7 -3.98 16.34 -13.77
N ALA A 8 -2.72 16.29 -13.32
CA ALA A 8 -1.56 16.14 -14.18
C ALA A 8 -1.37 14.68 -14.71
N TYR A 9 -1.98 13.70 -14.07
CA TYR A 9 -1.65 12.28 -14.30
C TYR A 9 -2.86 11.43 -14.69
N ILE A 10 -4.05 11.79 -14.21
CA ILE A 10 -5.26 10.95 -14.30
C ILE A 10 -5.64 10.57 -15.73
N ALA A 11 -5.38 11.45 -16.72
CA ALA A 11 -5.64 11.16 -18.12
C ALA A 11 -4.81 9.98 -18.61
N GLN A 12 -3.49 9.96 -18.33
CA GLN A 12 -2.59 8.88 -18.68
C GLN A 12 -2.99 7.57 -17.99
N ALA A 13 -3.37 7.63 -16.71
CA ALA A 13 -3.85 6.48 -15.98
C ALA A 13 -5.09 5.86 -16.65
N ILE A 14 -6.11 6.67 -16.98
CA ILE A 14 -7.34 6.22 -17.66
C ILE A 14 -7.04 5.62 -19.04
N GLU A 15 -6.22 6.29 -19.84
CA GLU A 15 -5.86 5.81 -21.19
C GLU A 15 -5.11 4.48 -21.12
N SER A 16 -4.25 4.28 -20.13
CA SER A 16 -3.54 3.02 -19.91
C SER A 16 -4.49 1.85 -19.65
N VAL A 17 -5.62 2.10 -18.97
CA VAL A 17 -6.66 1.10 -18.73
C VAL A 17 -7.52 0.89 -19.98
N LEU A 18 -7.96 1.96 -20.63
CA LEU A 18 -8.82 1.87 -21.81
C LEU A 18 -8.14 1.20 -23.01
N SER A 19 -6.80 1.26 -23.07
CA SER A 19 -5.99 0.62 -24.10
C SER A 19 -5.77 -0.89 -23.89
N GLN A 20 -6.25 -1.46 -22.79
CA GLN A 20 -6.07 -2.89 -22.51
C GLN A 20 -6.77 -3.77 -23.54
N LYS A 21 -6.07 -4.85 -23.95
CA LYS A 21 -6.54 -5.86 -24.88
C LYS A 21 -6.88 -7.12 -24.09
N THR A 22 -8.15 -7.52 -24.13
CA THR A 22 -8.66 -8.71 -23.42
C THR A 22 -9.66 -9.44 -24.31
N ASN A 23 -9.81 -10.75 -24.08
CA ASN A 23 -10.87 -11.56 -24.68
C ASN A 23 -12.17 -11.56 -23.83
N PHE A 24 -12.20 -10.78 -22.76
CA PHE A 24 -13.33 -10.56 -21.86
C PHE A 24 -13.64 -9.06 -21.71
N GLY A 25 -14.86 -8.76 -21.28
CA GLY A 25 -15.25 -7.39 -20.95
C GLY A 25 -14.68 -6.94 -19.62
N PHE A 26 -14.29 -5.65 -19.53
CA PHE A 26 -13.89 -5.03 -18.26
C PHE A 26 -14.53 -3.65 -18.09
N LYS A 27 -14.63 -3.19 -16.85
CA LYS A 27 -15.09 -1.84 -16.48
C LYS A 27 -14.06 -1.14 -15.63
N LEU A 28 -13.85 0.14 -15.88
CA LEU A 28 -13.03 1.02 -15.06
C LEU A 28 -13.92 1.75 -14.07
N VAL A 29 -13.81 1.40 -12.78
CA VAL A 29 -14.45 2.14 -11.69
C VAL A 29 -13.45 3.16 -11.16
N ILE A 30 -13.81 4.45 -11.18
CA ILE A 30 -12.96 5.54 -10.71
C ILE A 30 -13.59 6.18 -9.48
N GLY A 31 -12.94 6.05 -8.33
CA GLY A 31 -13.29 6.74 -7.09
C GLY A 31 -12.51 8.04 -6.92
N ASP A 32 -13.21 9.16 -6.95
CA ASP A 32 -12.63 10.48 -6.71
C ASP A 32 -12.96 10.96 -5.30
N ASP A 33 -11.92 11.25 -4.52
CA ASP A 33 -12.03 11.62 -3.11
C ASP A 33 -12.21 13.11 -2.87
N CYS A 34 -13.17 13.72 -3.58
CA CYS A 34 -13.46 15.14 -3.48
C CYS A 34 -12.31 16.03 -3.96
N SER A 35 -11.71 15.69 -5.12
CA SER A 35 -10.62 16.48 -5.72
C SER A 35 -11.02 17.94 -5.91
N GLN A 36 -10.07 18.85 -5.60
CA GLN A 36 -10.24 20.30 -5.68
C GLN A 36 -9.61 20.90 -6.96
N ASP A 37 -8.82 20.12 -7.68
CA ASP A 37 -8.21 20.47 -8.95
C ASP A 37 -9.10 20.05 -10.14
N LYS A 38 -8.56 20.02 -11.36
CA LYS A 38 -9.30 19.62 -12.56
C LYS A 38 -9.54 18.12 -12.71
N THR A 39 -9.11 17.28 -11.75
CA THR A 39 -9.28 15.81 -11.81
C THR A 39 -10.73 15.43 -12.12
N ARG A 40 -11.72 16.01 -11.40
CA ARG A 40 -13.16 15.73 -11.63
C ARG A 40 -13.64 16.11 -13.02
N ILE A 41 -13.14 17.18 -13.56
CA ILE A 41 -13.50 17.62 -14.92
C ILE A 41 -12.99 16.62 -15.93
N ILE A 42 -11.75 16.15 -15.75
CA ILE A 42 -11.10 15.18 -16.64
C ILE A 42 -11.84 13.85 -16.62
N ILE A 43 -12.09 13.26 -15.43
CA ILE A 43 -12.75 11.95 -15.35
C ILE A 43 -14.19 11.99 -15.88
N LYS A 44 -14.92 13.10 -15.70
CA LYS A 44 -16.26 13.30 -16.29
C LYS A 44 -16.22 13.31 -17.81
N LYS A 45 -15.23 13.98 -18.43
CA LYS A 45 -15.03 13.98 -19.89
C LYS A 45 -14.76 12.56 -20.42
N TYR A 46 -13.93 11.77 -19.73
CA TYR A 46 -13.69 10.37 -20.10
C TYR A 46 -14.95 9.50 -19.95
N LYS A 47 -15.73 9.70 -18.88
CA LYS A 47 -17.02 9.02 -18.71
C LYS A 47 -18.00 9.35 -19.86
N GLN A 48 -18.06 10.59 -20.31
CA GLN A 48 -18.90 10.97 -21.45
C GLN A 48 -18.46 10.29 -22.76
N LYS A 49 -17.15 10.15 -22.98
CA LYS A 49 -16.61 9.47 -24.17
C LYS A 49 -16.75 7.94 -24.12
N HIS A 50 -16.74 7.36 -22.94
CA HIS A 50 -16.76 5.92 -22.73
C HIS A 50 -17.81 5.51 -21.67
N PRO A 51 -19.11 5.81 -21.94
CA PRO A 51 -20.19 5.64 -20.96
C PRO A 51 -20.37 4.18 -20.50
N GLU A 52 -20.11 3.23 -21.41
CA GLU A 52 -20.24 1.80 -21.11
C GLU A 52 -19.04 1.21 -20.35
N LYS A 53 -17.85 1.83 -20.49
CA LYS A 53 -16.60 1.30 -19.88
C LYS A 53 -16.28 1.92 -18.53
N ILE A 54 -16.67 3.17 -18.28
CA ILE A 54 -16.29 3.91 -17.07
C ILE A 54 -17.49 4.08 -16.13
N ARG A 55 -17.28 3.79 -14.85
CA ARG A 55 -18.19 4.13 -13.75
C ARG A 55 -17.49 5.11 -12.81
N LEU A 56 -18.13 6.23 -12.48
CA LEU A 56 -17.60 7.19 -11.51
C LEU A 56 -18.24 7.01 -10.14
N VAL A 57 -17.42 7.06 -9.11
CA VAL A 57 -17.79 7.08 -7.70
C VAL A 57 -17.24 8.37 -7.11
N LEU A 58 -18.07 9.42 -7.06
CA LEU A 58 -17.67 10.75 -6.63
C LEU A 58 -18.00 10.93 -5.14
N ASN A 59 -17.01 11.20 -4.32
CA ASN A 59 -17.22 11.57 -2.92
C ASN A 59 -17.58 13.05 -2.81
N ASN A 60 -18.55 13.38 -1.96
CA ASN A 60 -18.94 14.77 -1.69
C ASN A 60 -18.02 15.44 -0.64
N THR A 61 -17.34 14.62 0.17
CA THR A 61 -16.33 15.02 1.15
C THR A 61 -15.12 14.11 1.01
N ASN A 62 -13.95 14.59 1.36
CA ASN A 62 -12.76 13.75 1.42
C ASN A 62 -12.91 12.68 2.51
N LYS A 63 -12.84 11.42 2.13
CA LYS A 63 -12.99 10.24 3.00
C LYS A 63 -11.65 9.60 3.38
N GLY A 64 -10.58 10.15 2.88
CA GLY A 64 -9.25 9.56 2.99
C GLY A 64 -9.06 8.36 2.06
N ILE A 65 -7.81 7.95 1.92
CA ILE A 65 -7.41 6.93 0.94
C ILE A 65 -8.15 5.59 1.16
N MET A 66 -8.26 5.14 2.41
CA MET A 66 -8.96 3.89 2.74
C MET A 66 -10.48 4.00 2.49
N GLY A 67 -11.12 5.09 2.92
CA GLY A 67 -12.55 5.30 2.72
C GLY A 67 -12.91 5.38 1.23
N ASN A 68 -12.10 6.08 0.43
CA ASN A 68 -12.28 6.13 -1.02
C ASN A 68 -12.04 4.77 -1.69
N TRP A 69 -11.02 4.03 -1.24
CA TRP A 69 -10.71 2.68 -1.72
C TRP A 69 -11.88 1.73 -1.51
N LEU A 70 -12.36 1.60 -0.28
CA LEU A 70 -13.44 0.67 0.07
C LEU A 70 -14.74 1.00 -0.65
N ARG A 71 -15.08 2.30 -0.72
CA ARG A 71 -16.24 2.74 -1.49
C ARG A 71 -16.08 2.42 -2.99
N THR A 72 -14.91 2.60 -3.56
CA THR A 72 -14.68 2.34 -4.99
C THR A 72 -14.78 0.85 -5.29
N ILE A 73 -14.18 0.01 -4.45
CA ILE A 73 -14.21 -1.45 -4.62
C ILE A 73 -15.64 -2.00 -4.51
N SER A 74 -16.49 -1.47 -3.64
CA SER A 74 -17.87 -1.95 -3.51
C SER A 74 -18.71 -1.83 -4.80
N PHE A 75 -18.24 -1.05 -5.77
CA PHE A 75 -18.84 -0.95 -7.10
C PHE A 75 -18.19 -1.85 -8.16
N CYS A 76 -17.17 -2.62 -7.79
CA CYS A 76 -16.52 -3.58 -8.68
C CYS A 76 -17.28 -4.91 -8.68
N GLN A 77 -17.70 -5.37 -9.85
CA GLN A 77 -18.56 -6.56 -10.02
C GLN A 77 -17.89 -7.67 -10.84
N GLY A 78 -16.65 -7.44 -11.32
CA GLY A 78 -15.92 -8.43 -12.09
C GLY A 78 -15.45 -9.62 -11.25
N GLN A 79 -15.11 -10.73 -11.90
CA GLN A 79 -14.49 -11.90 -11.27
C GLN A 79 -13.14 -11.53 -10.63
N TYR A 80 -12.44 -10.57 -11.22
CA TYR A 80 -11.18 -10.02 -10.74
C TYR A 80 -11.25 -8.51 -10.55
N ILE A 81 -10.45 -7.99 -9.62
CA ILE A 81 -10.27 -6.57 -9.37
C ILE A 81 -8.80 -6.21 -9.57
N ALA A 82 -8.47 -5.49 -10.64
CA ALA A 82 -7.14 -4.94 -10.85
C ALA A 82 -7.06 -3.52 -10.29
N ALA A 83 -6.07 -3.26 -9.44
CA ALA A 83 -5.89 -1.99 -8.77
C ALA A 83 -4.98 -1.03 -9.56
N LEU A 84 -5.27 0.27 -9.45
CA LEU A 84 -4.44 1.33 -10.03
C LEU A 84 -4.75 2.65 -9.31
N ASP A 85 -3.73 3.41 -8.96
CA ASP A 85 -3.88 4.78 -8.48
C ASP A 85 -3.87 5.76 -9.65
N GLY A 86 -4.50 6.92 -9.48
CA GLY A 86 -4.70 7.89 -10.58
C GLY A 86 -3.44 8.62 -11.02
N ASP A 87 -2.32 8.43 -10.33
CA ASP A 87 -0.99 8.97 -10.65
C ASP A 87 -0.05 7.93 -11.30
N ASP A 88 -0.42 6.65 -11.31
CA ASP A 88 0.29 5.55 -11.94
C ASP A 88 -0.30 5.17 -13.32
N TYR A 89 0.38 4.30 -14.06
CA TYR A 89 -0.18 3.78 -15.31
C TYR A 89 0.33 2.39 -15.68
N TRP A 90 -0.49 1.64 -16.43
CA TRP A 90 -0.09 0.36 -16.99
C TRP A 90 0.67 0.54 -18.31
N SER A 91 1.86 -0.04 -18.40
CA SER A 91 2.74 0.05 -19.57
C SER A 91 2.55 -1.09 -20.58
N ASN A 92 1.90 -2.19 -20.18
CA ASN A 92 1.62 -3.34 -21.03
C ASN A 92 0.11 -3.42 -21.33
N LYS A 93 -0.24 -3.42 -22.62
CA LYS A 93 -1.64 -3.50 -23.07
C LYS A 93 -2.31 -4.85 -22.82
N ASN A 94 -1.57 -5.89 -22.47
CA ASN A 94 -2.09 -7.23 -22.19
C ASN A 94 -2.10 -7.55 -20.68
N LYS A 95 -1.82 -6.58 -19.79
CA LYS A 95 -1.71 -6.82 -18.35
C LYS A 95 -2.95 -7.51 -17.78
N LEU A 96 -4.14 -7.02 -18.08
CA LEU A 96 -5.38 -7.61 -17.57
C LEU A 96 -5.56 -9.05 -18.04
N GLN A 97 -5.29 -9.33 -19.32
CA GLN A 97 -5.37 -10.68 -19.88
C GLN A 97 -4.39 -11.63 -19.19
N ILE A 98 -3.11 -11.23 -19.10
CA ILE A 98 -2.04 -12.06 -18.53
C ILE A 98 -2.34 -12.42 -17.06
N GLN A 99 -2.80 -11.46 -16.27
CA GLN A 99 -3.11 -11.70 -14.86
C GLN A 99 -4.41 -12.50 -14.66
N ALA A 100 -5.42 -12.29 -15.49
CA ALA A 100 -6.64 -13.10 -15.47
C ALA A 100 -6.34 -14.55 -15.83
N ASP A 101 -5.61 -14.79 -16.93
CA ASP A 101 -5.20 -16.15 -17.36
C ASP A 101 -4.35 -16.84 -16.28
N PHE A 102 -3.49 -16.08 -15.58
CA PHE A 102 -2.71 -16.61 -14.48
C PHE A 102 -3.63 -17.08 -13.32
N LEU A 103 -4.55 -16.24 -12.89
CA LEU A 103 -5.47 -16.60 -11.81
C LEU A 103 -6.44 -17.72 -12.21
N ASP A 104 -6.90 -17.77 -13.46
CA ASP A 104 -7.75 -18.86 -13.96
C ASP A 104 -7.03 -20.22 -13.90
N LYS A 105 -5.74 -20.27 -14.23
CA LYS A 105 -4.91 -21.46 -14.16
C LYS A 105 -4.54 -21.87 -12.73
N HIS A 106 -4.64 -20.97 -11.79
CA HIS A 106 -4.20 -21.16 -10.41
C HIS A 106 -5.32 -20.85 -9.41
N PRO A 107 -6.31 -21.73 -9.21
CA PRO A 107 -7.48 -21.45 -8.36
C PRO A 107 -7.15 -21.21 -6.88
N ASN A 108 -6.01 -21.70 -6.39
CA ASN A 108 -5.56 -21.52 -5.01
C ASN A 108 -4.99 -20.12 -4.71
N PHE A 109 -4.71 -19.31 -5.78
CA PHE A 109 -4.19 -17.97 -5.59
C PHE A 109 -5.32 -16.97 -5.35
N SER A 110 -5.26 -16.22 -4.25
CA SER A 110 -6.22 -15.16 -3.91
C SER A 110 -5.93 -13.85 -4.63
N LEU A 111 -4.69 -13.64 -4.96
CA LEU A 111 -4.20 -12.48 -5.73
C LEU A 111 -2.99 -12.88 -6.57
N CYS A 112 -2.70 -12.08 -7.58
CA CYS A 112 -1.39 -12.10 -8.25
C CYS A 112 -0.89 -10.67 -8.46
N PHE A 113 0.44 -10.54 -8.55
CA PHE A 113 1.09 -9.27 -8.83
C PHE A 113 2.29 -9.47 -9.76
N HIS A 114 2.88 -8.38 -10.20
CA HIS A 114 4.05 -8.35 -11.08
C HIS A 114 5.02 -7.22 -10.68
N PRO A 115 6.27 -7.20 -11.15
CA PRO A 115 7.16 -6.09 -10.87
C PRO A 115 6.72 -4.81 -11.60
N ALA A 116 6.89 -3.65 -10.95
CA ALA A 116 6.72 -2.34 -11.55
C ALA A 116 8.05 -1.65 -11.76
N GLU A 117 8.16 -0.80 -12.77
CA GLU A 117 9.23 0.16 -12.87
C GLU A 117 8.82 1.47 -12.19
N ALA A 118 9.44 1.78 -11.06
CA ALA A 118 9.28 3.05 -10.39
C ALA A 118 10.16 4.11 -11.08
N PHE A 119 9.62 5.32 -11.25
CA PHE A 119 10.33 6.43 -11.87
C PHE A 119 10.03 7.75 -11.17
N TYR A 120 11.02 8.62 -11.12
CA TYR A 120 10.88 9.95 -10.53
C TYR A 120 10.40 10.94 -11.59
N GLN A 121 9.24 11.57 -11.34
CA GLN A 121 8.66 12.56 -12.26
C GLN A 121 9.59 13.75 -12.52
N ASP A 122 10.25 14.23 -11.47
CA ASP A 122 11.11 15.42 -11.52
C ASP A 122 12.61 15.08 -11.79
N GLN A 123 12.94 13.81 -12.03
CA GLN A 123 14.33 13.34 -12.27
C GLN A 123 14.32 12.33 -13.44
N PRO A 124 14.27 12.79 -14.69
CA PRO A 124 14.24 11.92 -15.86
C PRO A 124 15.42 10.93 -15.87
N GLY A 125 15.13 9.67 -16.17
CA GLY A 125 16.13 8.59 -16.21
C GLY A 125 16.40 7.91 -14.87
N ARG A 126 15.94 8.45 -13.75
CA ARG A 126 16.05 7.78 -12.44
C ARG A 126 14.90 6.80 -12.26
N THR A 127 15.22 5.51 -12.38
CA THR A 127 14.24 4.41 -12.25
C THR A 127 14.79 3.29 -11.38
N TYR A 128 13.88 2.45 -10.85
CA TYR A 128 14.21 1.19 -10.20
C TYR A 128 13.01 0.24 -10.24
N ILE A 129 13.26 -1.06 -10.01
CA ILE A 129 12.21 -2.08 -10.05
C ILE A 129 11.68 -2.37 -8.65
N ILE A 130 10.36 -2.49 -8.51
CA ILE A 130 9.66 -2.90 -7.30
C ILE A 130 8.99 -4.26 -7.57
N PRO A 131 9.20 -5.28 -6.73
CA PRO A 131 10.16 -5.37 -5.63
C PRO A 131 11.60 -5.52 -6.12
N SER A 132 12.54 -4.91 -5.42
CA SER A 132 13.92 -4.84 -5.88
C SER A 132 14.76 -6.08 -5.60
N LYS A 133 14.42 -6.91 -4.62
CA LYS A 133 15.34 -7.96 -4.13
C LYS A 133 14.67 -9.13 -3.39
N THR A 134 13.39 -9.43 -3.53
CA THR A 134 12.83 -10.60 -2.86
C THR A 134 12.41 -11.65 -3.87
N ASN A 135 12.76 -12.91 -3.60
CA ASN A 135 12.21 -14.09 -4.26
C ASN A 135 11.25 -14.85 -3.34
N ASP A 136 11.02 -14.34 -2.12
CA ASP A 136 10.07 -14.89 -1.16
C ASP A 136 8.81 -14.03 -1.15
N PHE A 137 7.80 -14.48 -1.89
CA PHE A 137 6.47 -13.85 -1.97
C PHE A 137 5.46 -14.55 -1.05
N SER A 138 5.94 -15.14 0.03
CA SER A 138 5.09 -15.79 1.03
C SER A 138 4.25 -14.79 1.83
N TYR A 139 3.15 -15.29 2.38
CA TYR A 139 2.31 -14.55 3.33
C TYR A 139 3.11 -13.99 4.52
N LEU A 140 4.02 -14.80 5.07
CA LEU A 140 4.87 -14.38 6.19
C LEU A 140 5.81 -13.23 5.83
N ASN A 141 6.30 -13.20 4.59
CA ASN A 141 7.11 -12.07 4.14
C ASN A 141 6.25 -10.84 3.87
N LEU A 142 5.02 -11.01 3.36
CA LEU A 142 4.08 -9.90 3.20
C LEU A 142 3.70 -9.26 4.54
N LEU A 143 3.56 -10.03 5.61
CA LEU A 143 3.37 -9.50 6.96
C LEU A 143 4.54 -8.62 7.43
N LYS A 144 5.76 -8.90 6.98
CA LYS A 144 6.96 -8.15 7.37
C LYS A 144 7.19 -6.90 6.53
N ASN A 145 6.86 -6.96 5.25
CA ASN A 145 7.16 -5.92 4.28
C ASN A 145 6.11 -5.89 3.18
N ASN A 146 5.63 -4.69 2.83
CA ASN A 146 4.84 -4.54 1.61
C ASN A 146 5.77 -4.58 0.39
N PHE A 147 5.72 -5.66 -0.37
CA PHE A 147 6.47 -5.82 -1.63
C PHE A 147 5.57 -5.71 -2.87
N ILE A 148 4.28 -5.46 -2.70
CA ILE A 148 3.30 -5.37 -3.78
C ILE A 148 2.93 -3.89 -3.99
N ALA A 149 3.31 -3.32 -5.11
CA ALA A 149 2.84 -1.98 -5.49
C ALA A 149 1.38 -2.05 -5.97
N THR A 150 0.53 -1.09 -5.57
CA THR A 150 -0.90 -1.05 -5.92
C THR A 150 -1.16 -1.25 -7.41
N CYS A 151 -0.39 -0.58 -8.27
CA CYS A 151 -0.57 -0.64 -9.73
C CYS A 151 -0.26 -2.01 -10.37
N THR A 152 0.26 -2.96 -9.58
CA THR A 152 0.69 -4.28 -10.08
C THR A 152 -0.30 -5.39 -9.76
N VAL A 153 -1.16 -5.22 -8.78
CA VAL A 153 -1.96 -6.31 -8.21
C VAL A 153 -3.28 -6.54 -8.95
N MET A 154 -3.68 -7.80 -9.01
CA MET A 154 -5.03 -8.26 -9.34
C MET A 154 -5.50 -9.22 -8.26
N TYR A 155 -6.70 -8.98 -7.72
CA TYR A 155 -7.35 -9.80 -6.70
C TYR A 155 -8.46 -10.66 -7.29
N ARG A 156 -8.68 -11.83 -6.74
CA ARG A 156 -9.89 -12.63 -6.99
C ARG A 156 -11.04 -12.02 -6.18
N ASN A 157 -12.05 -11.49 -6.86
CA ASN A 157 -13.19 -10.86 -6.20
C ASN A 157 -14.04 -11.88 -5.42
N GLY A 158 -14.73 -11.42 -4.38
CA GLY A 158 -15.64 -12.23 -3.57
C GLY A 158 -15.00 -13.07 -2.46
N LEU A 159 -13.68 -13.04 -2.28
CA LEU A 159 -13.02 -13.75 -1.17
C LEU A 159 -13.17 -13.01 0.16
N ILE A 160 -13.39 -11.71 0.15
CA ILE A 160 -13.59 -10.87 1.33
C ILE A 160 -15.02 -10.33 1.29
N ASN A 161 -15.91 -10.91 2.10
CA ASN A 161 -17.31 -10.50 2.16
C ASN A 161 -17.50 -9.19 2.93
N GLN A 162 -16.71 -8.99 3.97
CA GLN A 162 -16.78 -7.79 4.80
C GLN A 162 -15.38 -7.39 5.27
N ILE A 163 -15.05 -6.13 5.07
CA ILE A 163 -13.81 -5.58 5.60
C ILE A 163 -14.08 -5.11 7.03
N PRO A 164 -13.27 -5.54 8.02
CA PRO A 164 -13.48 -5.16 9.40
C PRO A 164 -13.40 -3.64 9.60
N ASP A 165 -14.29 -3.09 10.44
CA ASP A 165 -14.37 -1.64 10.69
C ASP A 165 -13.04 -1.01 11.15
N GLN A 166 -12.23 -1.77 11.89
CA GLN A 166 -10.92 -1.30 12.33
C GLN A 166 -9.97 -0.96 11.17
N PHE A 167 -10.18 -1.50 9.96
CA PHE A 167 -9.40 -1.13 8.78
C PHE A 167 -9.73 0.29 8.28
N LEU A 168 -10.94 0.80 8.58
CA LEU A 168 -11.36 2.16 8.19
C LEU A 168 -10.51 3.26 8.85
N SER A 169 -9.88 2.98 9.99
CA SER A 169 -9.00 3.92 10.68
C SER A 169 -7.59 4.04 10.07
N LEU A 170 -7.22 3.12 9.17
CA LEU A 170 -5.90 3.10 8.56
C LEU A 170 -5.75 4.21 7.52
N LYS A 171 -4.56 4.81 7.48
CA LYS A 171 -4.22 5.91 6.56
C LYS A 171 -3.66 5.43 5.22
N VAL A 172 -3.49 4.13 5.05
CA VAL A 172 -3.05 3.46 3.81
C VAL A 172 -4.00 2.33 3.48
N ASN A 173 -4.16 2.04 2.20
CA ASN A 173 -5.14 1.05 1.74
C ASN A 173 -4.51 -0.25 1.24
N ASP A 174 -3.38 -0.17 0.58
CA ASP A 174 -2.78 -1.26 -0.19
C ASP A 174 -2.30 -2.42 0.69
N TRP A 175 -1.33 -2.19 1.56
CA TRP A 175 -0.71 -3.25 2.35
C TRP A 175 -1.68 -4.03 3.25
N PRO A 176 -2.54 -3.39 4.09
CA PRO A 176 -3.53 -4.14 4.86
C PRO A 176 -4.51 -4.91 3.97
N TYR A 177 -4.87 -4.37 2.80
CA TYR A 177 -5.74 -5.05 1.85
C TYR A 177 -5.05 -6.26 1.19
N HIS A 178 -3.77 -6.14 0.83
CA HIS A 178 -2.98 -7.28 0.36
C HIS A 178 -2.91 -8.40 1.40
N ILE A 179 -2.69 -8.06 2.68
CA ILE A 179 -2.65 -9.03 3.78
C ILE A 179 -4.00 -9.74 3.94
N LEU A 180 -5.13 -9.01 3.86
CA LEU A 180 -6.46 -9.60 3.90
C LEU A 180 -6.63 -10.65 2.80
N TYR A 181 -6.32 -10.30 1.55
CA TYR A 181 -6.45 -11.23 0.44
C TYR A 181 -5.50 -12.41 0.53
N ALA A 182 -4.25 -12.16 0.89
CA ALA A 182 -3.24 -13.20 1.06
C ALA A 182 -3.52 -14.14 2.24
N SER A 183 -4.42 -13.75 3.17
CA SER A 183 -4.91 -14.68 4.21
C SER A 183 -5.93 -15.69 3.71
N GLN A 184 -6.49 -15.48 2.50
CA GLN A 184 -7.51 -16.33 1.89
C GLN A 184 -6.94 -17.30 0.83
N GLY A 185 -5.67 -17.18 0.47
CA GLY A 185 -5.05 -18.05 -0.54
C GLY A 185 -3.60 -17.65 -0.81
N GLU A 186 -2.99 -18.28 -1.79
CA GLU A 186 -1.60 -18.03 -2.17
C GLU A 186 -1.41 -16.70 -2.91
N ILE A 187 -0.17 -16.20 -2.91
CA ILE A 187 0.26 -14.98 -3.62
C ILE A 187 0.95 -15.40 -4.91
N GLY A 188 0.37 -15.05 -6.05
CA GLY A 188 0.95 -15.32 -7.37
C GLY A 188 1.92 -14.24 -7.83
N PHE A 189 2.97 -14.62 -8.53
CA PHE A 189 3.92 -13.70 -9.13
C PHE A 189 4.06 -13.94 -10.63
N VAL A 190 3.79 -12.90 -11.41
CA VAL A 190 3.97 -12.87 -12.87
C VAL A 190 5.24 -12.09 -13.18
N ASN A 191 6.31 -12.75 -13.57
CA ASN A 191 7.62 -12.13 -13.77
C ASN A 191 7.68 -11.32 -15.09
N GLN A 192 6.89 -10.25 -15.18
CA GLN A 192 6.87 -9.32 -16.30
C GLN A 192 6.53 -7.92 -15.84
N ILE A 193 7.34 -6.92 -16.17
CA ILE A 193 7.04 -5.50 -15.85
C ILE A 193 5.86 -5.07 -16.74
N MET A 194 4.75 -4.66 -16.11
CA MET A 194 3.54 -4.25 -16.81
C MET A 194 2.96 -2.93 -16.30
N SER A 195 3.61 -2.29 -15.31
CA SER A 195 3.18 -1.01 -14.72
C SER A 195 4.35 -0.08 -14.47
N ARG A 196 4.04 1.20 -14.45
CA ARG A 196 4.94 2.29 -14.09
C ARG A 196 4.41 2.94 -12.82
N TYR A 197 5.22 2.94 -11.76
CA TYR A 197 4.94 3.56 -10.48
C TYR A 197 5.58 4.94 -10.43
N ARG A 198 4.77 5.98 -10.28
CA ARG A 198 5.23 7.37 -10.32
C ARG A 198 5.59 7.89 -8.94
N ILE A 199 6.76 8.51 -8.83
CA ILE A 199 7.20 9.21 -7.63
C ILE A 199 7.26 10.70 -7.94
N HIS A 200 6.46 11.47 -7.22
CA HIS A 200 6.37 12.94 -7.35
C HIS A 200 6.21 13.59 -5.96
N LYS A 201 6.30 14.92 -5.90
CA LYS A 201 6.27 15.66 -4.62
C LYS A 201 5.00 15.45 -3.79
N GLN A 202 3.88 15.15 -4.44
CA GLN A 202 2.58 14.92 -3.81
C GLN A 202 2.29 13.44 -3.58
N SER A 203 3.20 12.51 -3.95
CA SER A 203 3.04 11.09 -3.65
C SER A 203 2.95 10.88 -2.14
N TYR A 204 2.11 9.93 -1.71
CA TYR A 204 1.88 9.64 -0.29
C TYR A 204 3.17 9.53 0.53
N LEU A 205 4.16 8.78 0.04
CA LEU A 205 5.46 8.60 0.69
C LEU A 205 6.29 9.88 0.77
N SER A 206 6.11 10.82 -0.16
CA SER A 206 6.85 12.09 -0.20
C SER A 206 6.21 13.14 0.70
N PHE A 207 4.89 13.06 0.92
CA PHE A 207 4.13 14.04 1.68
C PHE A 207 4.19 13.81 3.20
N HIS A 208 4.31 12.57 3.66
CA HIS A 208 4.33 12.22 5.08
C HIS A 208 5.76 12.17 5.62
N SER A 209 5.91 12.56 6.90
CA SER A 209 7.22 12.40 7.56
C SER A 209 7.57 10.92 7.72
N ILE A 210 8.86 10.63 7.78
CA ILE A 210 9.33 9.24 8.02
C ILE A 210 8.80 8.67 9.35
N ILE A 211 8.57 9.53 10.35
CA ILE A 211 7.99 9.12 11.64
C ILE A 211 6.53 8.74 11.45
N ASP A 212 5.75 9.50 10.67
CA ASP A 212 4.35 9.18 10.37
C ASP A 212 4.23 7.84 9.65
N ASN A 213 5.14 7.53 8.74
CA ASN A 213 5.17 6.24 8.06
C ASN A 213 5.43 5.08 9.03
N TYR A 214 6.32 5.24 10.02
CA TYR A 214 6.53 4.23 11.06
C TYR A 214 5.30 4.07 11.97
N ILE A 215 4.62 5.17 12.32
CA ILE A 215 3.38 5.14 13.10
C ILE A 215 2.29 4.41 12.30
N ASN A 216 2.11 4.73 11.03
CA ASN A 216 1.15 4.04 10.17
C ASN A 216 1.42 2.52 10.09
N ASN A 217 2.69 2.11 10.04
CA ASN A 217 3.04 0.69 10.08
C ASN A 217 2.64 0.03 11.41
N ILE A 218 2.81 0.74 12.54
CA ILE A 218 2.36 0.24 13.86
C ILE A 218 0.85 0.05 13.86
N ASP A 219 0.09 1.01 13.33
CA ASP A 219 -1.37 0.95 13.26
C ASP A 219 -1.81 -0.25 12.39
N ILE A 220 -1.17 -0.46 11.24
CA ILE A 220 -1.41 -1.62 10.37
C ILE A 220 -1.15 -2.92 11.14
N TYR A 221 0.00 -3.05 11.81
CA TYR A 221 0.33 -4.25 12.56
C TYR A 221 -0.68 -4.55 13.68
N ASN A 222 -1.14 -3.53 14.42
CA ASN A 222 -2.13 -3.71 15.46
C ASN A 222 -3.48 -4.18 14.91
N VAL A 223 -3.94 -3.56 13.83
CA VAL A 223 -5.21 -3.93 13.17
C VAL A 223 -5.13 -5.33 12.57
N VAL A 224 -4.04 -5.65 11.89
CA VAL A 224 -3.81 -6.98 11.28
C VAL A 224 -3.70 -8.07 12.35
N ASP A 225 -2.97 -7.83 13.44
CA ASP A 225 -2.80 -8.81 14.53
C ASP A 225 -4.15 -9.15 15.18
N THR A 226 -4.97 -8.13 15.43
CA THR A 226 -6.33 -8.31 15.95
C THR A 226 -7.21 -9.07 14.96
N TYR A 227 -7.19 -8.70 13.67
CA TYR A 227 -7.95 -9.39 12.62
C TYR A 227 -7.58 -10.86 12.51
N LEU A 228 -6.29 -11.18 12.59
CA LEU A 228 -5.75 -12.54 12.54
C LEU A 228 -5.91 -13.28 13.88
N LYS A 229 -6.66 -12.71 14.84
CA LYS A 229 -6.91 -13.28 16.17
C LYS A 229 -5.59 -13.70 16.86
N TYR A 230 -4.56 -12.85 16.73
CA TYR A 230 -3.23 -13.02 17.30
C TYR A 230 -2.47 -14.26 16.82
N ARG A 231 -2.90 -14.90 15.74
CA ARG A 231 -2.24 -16.11 15.18
C ARG A 231 -0.76 -15.88 14.86
N TYR A 232 -0.39 -14.66 14.45
CA TYR A 232 0.98 -14.29 14.10
C TYR A 232 1.60 -13.29 15.08
N HIS A 233 1.05 -13.19 16.28
CA HIS A 233 1.50 -12.24 17.31
C HIS A 233 3.00 -12.34 17.60
N SER A 234 3.56 -13.56 17.67
CA SER A 234 4.99 -13.76 17.88
C SER A 234 5.90 -13.17 16.78
N ILE A 235 5.36 -12.99 15.57
CA ILE A 235 6.04 -12.37 14.43
C ILE A 235 5.78 -10.86 14.41
N ILE A 236 4.53 -10.45 14.61
CA ILE A 236 4.08 -9.05 14.50
C ILE A 236 4.64 -8.21 15.66
N LYS A 237 4.63 -8.73 16.88
CA LYS A 237 5.10 -8.02 18.07
C LYS A 237 6.54 -7.47 17.94
N PRO A 238 7.55 -8.26 17.51
CA PRO A 238 8.88 -7.73 17.22
C PRO A 238 8.93 -6.69 16.09
N LEU A 239 8.03 -6.77 15.09
CA LEU A 239 7.95 -5.78 14.01
C LEU A 239 7.45 -4.43 14.53
N ILE A 240 6.45 -4.42 15.42
CA ILE A 240 6.00 -3.19 16.11
C ILE A 240 7.15 -2.59 16.91
N ALA A 241 7.87 -3.41 17.69
CA ALA A 241 9.02 -2.94 18.45
C ALA A 241 10.11 -2.32 17.55
N LYS A 242 10.35 -2.90 16.38
CA LYS A 242 11.28 -2.36 15.37
C LYS A 242 10.83 -0.98 14.89
N GLN A 243 9.53 -0.75 14.64
CA GLN A 243 9.04 0.59 14.25
C GLN A 243 9.31 1.61 15.35
N TYR A 244 9.04 1.28 16.60
CA TYR A 244 9.36 2.19 17.73
C TYR A 244 10.87 2.47 17.86
N CYS A 245 11.74 1.50 17.57
CA CYS A 245 13.19 1.73 17.50
C CYS A 245 13.56 2.69 16.37
N MET A 246 12.94 2.57 15.19
CA MET A 246 13.15 3.49 14.07
C MET A 246 12.69 4.91 14.40
N ILE A 247 11.52 5.07 15.02
CA ILE A 247 11.02 6.36 15.52
C ILE A 247 12.00 6.96 16.54
N THR A 248 12.53 6.13 17.46
CA THR A 248 13.52 6.55 18.43
C THR A 248 14.78 7.11 17.74
N GLN A 249 15.28 6.45 16.70
CA GLN A 249 16.44 6.91 15.92
C GLN A 249 16.17 8.28 15.28
N GLU A 250 14.99 8.50 14.71
CA GLU A 250 14.64 9.78 14.09
C GLU A 250 14.55 10.92 15.12
N TYR A 251 13.99 10.66 16.31
CA TYR A 251 14.00 11.65 17.39
C TYR A 251 15.41 11.96 17.92
N LEU A 252 16.30 10.95 18.01
CA LEU A 252 17.70 11.16 18.39
C LEU A 252 18.47 12.00 17.37
N LYS A 253 18.21 11.82 16.06
CA LYS A 253 18.77 12.67 15.00
C LYS A 253 18.35 14.15 15.14
N LYS A 254 17.13 14.36 15.62
CA LYS A 254 16.56 15.71 15.86
C LYS A 254 16.88 16.26 17.26
N HIS A 255 17.72 15.61 18.05
CA HIS A 255 18.05 15.95 19.44
C HIS A 255 16.82 16.02 20.38
N GLN A 256 15.73 15.32 20.07
CA GLN A 256 14.49 15.26 20.85
C GLN A 256 14.51 14.06 21.82
N TYR A 257 15.31 14.14 22.87
CA TYR A 257 15.66 13.01 23.77
C TYR A 257 14.44 12.48 24.55
N LEU A 258 13.53 13.35 25.01
CA LEU A 258 12.32 12.92 25.74
C LEU A 258 11.41 12.06 24.86
N SER A 259 11.18 12.49 23.61
CA SER A 259 10.41 11.72 22.63
C SER A 259 11.09 10.40 22.29
N ALA A 260 12.41 10.41 22.14
CA ALA A 260 13.19 9.20 21.91
C ALA A 260 13.04 8.20 23.06
N LYS A 261 13.16 8.63 24.32
CA LYS A 261 12.98 7.76 25.52
C LYS A 261 11.56 7.18 25.58
N LYS A 262 10.54 7.99 25.31
CA LYS A 262 9.14 7.54 25.29
C LYS A 262 8.94 6.39 24.31
N ASN A 263 9.44 6.54 23.08
CA ASN A 263 9.30 5.51 22.04
C ASN A 263 10.15 4.27 22.32
N LEU A 264 11.34 4.44 22.90
CA LEU A 264 12.17 3.30 23.31
C LEU A 264 11.51 2.48 24.42
N LYS A 265 10.79 3.12 25.35
CA LYS A 265 9.98 2.44 26.37
C LYS A 265 8.84 1.62 25.72
N GLN A 266 8.19 2.16 24.68
CA GLN A 266 7.20 1.41 23.91
C GLN A 266 7.85 0.17 23.25
N ALA A 267 8.99 0.31 22.60
CA ALA A 267 9.71 -0.82 21.99
C ALA A 267 9.99 -1.92 23.04
N TYR A 268 10.41 -1.53 24.25
CA TYR A 268 10.65 -2.46 25.36
C TYR A 268 9.41 -3.26 25.76
N GLN A 269 8.24 -2.60 25.81
CA GLN A 269 6.97 -3.28 26.15
C GLN A 269 6.63 -4.41 25.16
N PHE A 270 6.93 -4.20 23.88
CA PHE A 270 6.72 -5.22 22.83
C PHE A 270 7.82 -6.30 22.80
N LEU A 271 9.06 -5.96 23.06
CA LEU A 271 10.17 -6.95 23.10
C LEU A 271 10.13 -7.82 24.34
N GLY A 272 9.79 -7.24 25.48
CA GLY A 272 9.99 -7.82 26.77
C GLY A 272 11.46 -7.79 27.23
N PRO A 273 11.75 -8.06 28.51
CA PRO A 273 13.07 -7.83 29.12
C PRO A 273 14.19 -8.66 28.45
N ILE A 274 13.95 -9.95 28.24
CA ILE A 274 14.98 -10.86 27.70
C ILE A 274 15.36 -10.49 26.25
N LYS A 275 14.34 -10.26 25.39
CA LYS A 275 14.58 -9.89 23.98
C LYS A 275 15.16 -8.49 23.83
N ALA A 276 14.83 -7.57 24.72
CA ALA A 276 15.42 -6.22 24.70
C ALA A 276 16.93 -6.28 25.01
N LEU A 277 17.34 -7.06 26.01
CA LEU A 277 18.76 -7.24 26.39
C LEU A 277 19.58 -7.90 25.27
N THR A 278 18.99 -8.73 24.45
CA THR A 278 19.68 -9.38 23.31
C THR A 278 19.58 -8.60 21.99
N ASN A 279 18.73 -7.59 21.93
CA ASN A 279 18.53 -6.78 20.72
C ASN A 279 19.59 -5.67 20.64
N LYS A 280 20.58 -5.85 19.77
CA LYS A 280 21.69 -4.90 19.59
C LYS A 280 21.23 -3.46 19.22
N ASP A 281 20.17 -3.32 18.45
CA ASP A 281 19.65 -2.03 18.04
C ASP A 281 18.98 -1.32 19.22
N TRP A 282 18.17 -2.02 20.00
CA TRP A 282 17.57 -1.49 21.20
C TRP A 282 18.62 -1.06 22.22
N LEU A 283 19.64 -1.89 22.49
CA LEU A 283 20.74 -1.57 23.43
C LEU A 283 21.51 -0.32 23.01
N LYS A 284 21.86 -0.18 21.70
CA LYS A 284 22.52 1.02 21.18
C LYS A 284 21.67 2.27 21.41
N LEU A 285 20.36 2.19 21.16
CA LEU A 285 19.42 3.29 21.34
C LEU A 285 19.24 3.64 22.81
N PHE A 286 19.17 2.62 23.69
CA PHE A 286 19.09 2.79 25.13
C PHE A 286 20.30 3.56 25.66
N ILE A 287 21.50 3.15 25.30
CA ILE A 287 22.75 3.83 25.68
C ILE A 287 22.75 5.27 25.17
N LYS A 288 22.47 5.50 23.86
CA LYS A 288 22.47 6.85 23.28
C LYS A 288 21.43 7.78 23.91
N SER A 289 20.24 7.27 24.26
CA SER A 289 19.17 8.07 24.86
C SER A 289 19.46 8.46 26.32
N ASN A 290 20.27 7.67 27.02
CA ASN A 290 20.61 7.92 28.43
C ASN A 290 21.93 8.69 28.62
N LEU A 291 22.98 8.41 27.82
CA LEU A 291 24.27 9.08 27.98
C LEU A 291 24.23 10.59 27.68
N LYS A 292 23.35 11.06 26.80
CA LYS A 292 23.25 12.49 26.46
C LYS A 292 22.40 13.30 27.44
N HIS A 293 21.74 12.67 28.43
CA HIS A 293 21.01 13.36 29.49
C HIS A 293 21.88 13.71 30.69
N SER A 294 23.07 13.11 30.83
CA SER A 294 24.04 13.40 31.90
C SER A 294 25.00 14.56 31.56
N LEU A 295 24.84 15.19 30.40
CA LEU A 295 25.69 16.28 29.92
C LEU A 295 24.91 17.60 29.70
N VAL A 296 23.67 17.71 30.16
CA VAL A 296 22.87 18.92 30.28
C VAL A 296 22.35 19.01 31.72
#